data_5c16621a7e88e1fe30682a4fcaa17b4c
#
_entry.id   5c16621a7e88e1fe30682a4fcaa17b4c
#
_cell.length_a   1.000
_cell.length_b   1.000
_cell.length_c   1.000
_cell.angle_alpha   90.00
_cell.angle_beta   90.00
_cell.angle_gamma   90.00
#
_symmetry.space_group_name_H-M   'P 1'
#
loop_
_entity.id
_entity.type
_entity.pdbx_description
1 polymer ?
#
loop_
_entity_poly.entity_id
_entity_poly.type
_entity_poly.pdbx_seq_one_letter_code
_entity_poly.pdbx_strand_id
1 'polypeptide(L)'
;MERMKRELLVAKEKAETSDQLKSAFLANMSHEIRTPLNAIVGFSRIIAESTDAEERQNYYDIVEANNERLLQLINEILDLSKIEAGIVEFTITPVRLHPLCKEIHDALKFRCPEGVELVYEASDEEITVEGDKNRIFQVISNLIGNAFKFTTRGSVGYGYRRKGNEIEFYVSDTGIGIQTDKLAKVFERFVKVNTFAQRTGLGLSI
;
A
#
# COMPACT_ATOMS: atom_id res chain seq x y z
N MET A 1 21.92 5.66 -39.82
CA MET A 1 20.54 6.16 -39.92
C MET A 1 19.51 5.17 -39.31
N GLU A 2 19.55 3.87 -39.62
CA GLU A 2 18.58 2.88 -39.11
C GLU A 2 18.62 2.69 -37.59
N ARG A 3 19.81 2.65 -36.98
CA ARG A 3 19.97 2.54 -35.54
C ARG A 3 19.29 3.70 -34.79
N MET A 4 19.50 4.93 -35.24
CA MET A 4 18.90 6.13 -34.64
C MET A 4 17.39 6.17 -34.82
N LYS A 5 16.85 5.67 -35.94
CA LYS A 5 15.43 5.54 -36.18
C LYS A 5 14.78 4.50 -35.24
N ARG A 6 15.49 3.40 -34.99
CA ARG A 6 15.03 2.35 -34.07
C ARG A 6 15.04 2.83 -32.60
N GLU A 7 16.10 3.54 -32.19
CA GLU A 7 16.20 4.15 -30.84
C GLU A 7 15.09 5.19 -30.62
N LEU A 8 14.79 6.00 -31.64
CA LEU A 8 13.71 6.99 -31.59
C LEU A 8 12.32 6.33 -31.49
N LEU A 9 12.09 5.24 -32.23
CA LEU A 9 10.82 4.49 -32.15
C LEU A 9 10.62 3.90 -30.77
N VAL A 10 11.65 3.27 -30.18
CA VAL A 10 11.57 2.72 -28.84
C VAL A 10 11.34 3.81 -27.79
N ALA A 11 12.01 4.96 -27.91
CA ALA A 11 11.82 6.09 -27.03
C ALA A 11 10.39 6.65 -27.13
N LYS A 12 9.85 6.75 -28.36
CA LYS A 12 8.48 7.20 -28.62
C LYS A 12 7.45 6.25 -28.00
N GLU A 13 7.57 4.95 -28.24
CA GLU A 13 6.67 3.94 -27.68
C GLU A 13 6.68 3.97 -26.14
N LYS A 14 7.87 4.13 -25.55
CA LYS A 14 8.00 4.24 -24.10
C LYS A 14 7.35 5.51 -23.56
N ALA A 15 7.47 6.64 -24.26
CA ALA A 15 6.81 7.89 -23.87
C ALA A 15 5.29 7.79 -24.01
N GLU A 16 4.78 7.24 -25.11
CA GLU A 16 3.33 7.05 -25.33
C GLU A 16 2.72 6.10 -24.29
N THR A 17 3.41 5.02 -23.96
CA THR A 17 2.99 4.09 -22.89
C THR A 17 2.96 4.78 -21.53
N SER A 18 3.96 5.60 -21.22
CA SER A 18 4.00 6.38 -19.98
C SER A 18 2.84 7.36 -19.87
N ASP A 19 2.51 8.06 -20.97
CA ASP A 19 1.39 9.03 -20.99
C ASP A 19 0.03 8.33 -20.86
N GLN A 20 -0.15 7.17 -21.47
CA GLN A 20 -1.35 6.36 -21.31
C GLN A 20 -1.52 5.87 -19.86
N LEU A 21 -0.44 5.41 -19.23
CA LEU A 21 -0.45 4.98 -17.83
C LEU A 21 -0.77 6.15 -16.89
N LYS A 22 -0.20 7.33 -17.12
CA LYS A 22 -0.53 8.55 -16.36
C LYS A 22 -1.99 8.94 -16.49
N SER A 23 -2.54 8.90 -17.69
CA SER A 23 -3.95 9.23 -17.95
C SER A 23 -4.89 8.23 -17.27
N ALA A 24 -4.60 6.94 -17.37
CA ALA A 24 -5.35 5.90 -16.70
C ALA A 24 -5.27 6.01 -15.16
N PHE A 25 -4.10 6.40 -14.64
CA PHE A 25 -3.92 6.68 -13.23
C PHE A 25 -4.80 7.84 -12.74
N LEU A 26 -4.79 8.99 -13.42
CA LEU A 26 -5.59 10.14 -13.04
C LEU A 26 -7.10 9.83 -13.08
N ALA A 27 -7.54 9.07 -14.08
CA ALA A 27 -8.93 8.61 -14.17
C ALA A 27 -9.30 7.68 -13.00
N ASN A 28 -8.45 6.71 -12.68
CA ASN A 28 -8.64 5.81 -11.55
C ASN A 28 -8.62 6.55 -10.21
N MET A 29 -7.70 7.50 -10.01
CA MET A 29 -7.63 8.32 -8.80
C MET A 29 -8.89 9.16 -8.61
N SER A 30 -9.39 9.77 -9.68
CA SER A 30 -10.65 10.52 -9.63
C SER A 30 -11.82 9.65 -9.15
N HIS A 31 -11.87 8.40 -9.59
CA HIS A 31 -12.88 7.44 -9.15
C HIS A 31 -12.68 6.98 -7.70
N GLU A 32 -11.45 6.66 -7.34
CA GLU A 32 -11.10 6.21 -5.97
C GLU A 32 -11.29 7.32 -4.91
N ILE A 33 -11.14 8.59 -5.28
CA ILE A 33 -11.44 9.76 -4.43
C ILE A 33 -12.95 9.99 -4.34
N ARG A 34 -13.67 9.87 -5.46
CA ARG A 34 -15.11 10.16 -5.51
C ARG A 34 -15.93 9.22 -4.64
N THR A 35 -15.57 7.95 -4.58
CA THR A 35 -16.31 6.92 -3.82
C THR A 35 -16.36 7.24 -2.32
N PRO A 36 -15.24 7.39 -1.60
CA PRO A 36 -15.27 7.77 -0.18
C PRO A 36 -15.87 9.16 0.05
N LEU A 37 -15.62 10.11 -0.85
CA LEU A 37 -16.18 11.47 -0.73
C LEU A 37 -17.72 11.44 -0.78
N ASN A 38 -18.29 10.69 -1.72
CA ASN A 38 -19.75 10.54 -1.82
C ASN A 38 -20.35 9.86 -0.59
N ALA A 39 -19.64 8.86 -0.03
CA ALA A 39 -20.06 8.22 1.22
C ALA A 39 -20.04 9.21 2.39
N ILE A 40 -18.96 9.99 2.56
CA ILE A 40 -18.85 11.03 3.59
C ILE A 40 -20.02 12.00 3.47
N VAL A 41 -20.25 12.58 2.28
CA VAL A 41 -21.32 13.55 2.05
C VAL A 41 -22.71 12.94 2.28
N GLY A 42 -22.95 11.72 1.79
CA GLY A 42 -24.22 11.04 1.91
C GLY A 42 -24.58 10.73 3.36
N PHE A 43 -23.67 10.06 4.07
CA PHE A 43 -23.91 9.67 5.47
C PHE A 43 -23.91 10.87 6.43
N SER A 44 -23.16 11.93 6.16
CA SER A 44 -23.22 13.17 6.94
C SER A 44 -24.61 13.82 6.91
N ARG A 45 -25.34 13.73 5.79
CA ARG A 45 -26.73 14.22 5.70
C ARG A 45 -27.67 13.35 6.55
N ILE A 46 -27.53 12.02 6.47
CA ILE A 46 -28.35 11.10 7.25
C ILE A 46 -28.13 11.32 8.75
N ILE A 47 -26.87 11.52 9.18
CA ILE A 47 -26.54 11.85 10.58
C ILE A 47 -27.25 13.13 11.04
N ALA A 48 -27.34 14.14 10.17
CA ALA A 48 -27.99 15.41 10.50
C ALA A 48 -29.52 15.29 10.63
N GLU A 49 -30.14 14.34 9.94
CA GLU A 49 -31.60 14.10 9.92
C GLU A 49 -32.04 13.00 10.92
N SER A 50 -31.17 12.06 11.30
CA SER A 50 -31.49 10.97 12.22
C SER A 50 -31.64 11.48 13.66
N THR A 51 -32.68 11.03 14.32
CA THR A 51 -32.93 11.25 15.77
C THR A 51 -32.49 10.07 16.63
N ASP A 52 -32.15 8.94 16.02
CA ASP A 52 -31.68 7.74 16.69
C ASP A 52 -30.14 7.83 16.95
N ALA A 53 -29.77 7.64 18.21
CA ALA A 53 -28.37 7.78 18.63
C ALA A 53 -27.49 6.61 18.13
N GLU A 54 -28.03 5.38 18.08
CA GLU A 54 -27.31 4.19 17.61
C GLU A 54 -27.11 4.25 16.09
N GLU A 55 -28.16 4.63 15.35
CA GLU A 55 -28.04 4.89 13.92
C GLU A 55 -26.98 5.96 13.60
N ARG A 56 -27.02 7.07 14.33
CA ARG A 56 -26.04 8.16 14.15
C ARG A 56 -24.62 7.68 14.38
N GLN A 57 -24.39 6.86 15.40
CA GLN A 57 -23.05 6.31 15.67
C GLN A 57 -22.60 5.40 14.54
N ASN A 58 -23.46 4.50 14.06
CA ASN A 58 -23.12 3.62 12.94
C ASN A 58 -22.76 4.39 11.66
N TYR A 59 -23.50 5.44 11.34
CA TYR A 59 -23.18 6.28 10.19
C TYR A 59 -21.92 7.12 10.39
N TYR A 60 -21.66 7.58 11.62
CA TYR A 60 -20.43 8.29 11.96
C TYR A 60 -19.20 7.39 11.74
N ASP A 61 -19.23 6.14 12.15
CA ASP A 61 -18.15 5.18 11.97
C ASP A 61 -17.87 4.95 10.46
N ILE A 62 -18.92 4.93 9.64
CA ILE A 62 -18.77 4.85 8.18
C ILE A 62 -18.10 6.11 7.60
N VAL A 63 -18.48 7.28 8.08
CA VAL A 63 -17.86 8.56 7.65
C VAL A 63 -16.40 8.58 8.04
N GLU A 64 -16.08 8.20 9.27
CA GLU A 64 -14.70 8.17 9.78
C GLU A 64 -13.81 7.21 8.98
N ALA A 65 -14.26 5.98 8.73
CA ALA A 65 -13.55 5.00 7.91
C ALA A 65 -13.29 5.49 6.47
N ASN A 66 -14.26 6.20 5.87
CA ASN A 66 -14.08 6.76 4.52
C ASN A 66 -13.15 7.98 4.52
N ASN A 67 -13.12 8.78 5.58
CA ASN A 67 -12.21 9.90 5.75
C ASN A 67 -10.75 9.40 5.88
N GLU A 68 -10.50 8.38 6.72
CA GLU A 68 -9.20 7.74 6.83
C GLU A 68 -8.71 7.19 5.48
N ARG A 69 -9.62 6.54 4.74
CA ARG A 69 -9.32 6.03 3.39
C ARG A 69 -8.94 7.15 2.43
N LEU A 70 -9.65 8.28 2.46
CA LEU A 70 -9.35 9.43 1.61
C LEU A 70 -8.00 10.05 1.94
N LEU A 71 -7.68 10.22 3.22
CA LEU A 71 -6.39 10.71 3.67
C LEU A 71 -5.24 9.78 3.25
N GLN A 72 -5.43 8.48 3.34
CA GLN A 72 -4.46 7.51 2.87
C GLN A 72 -4.20 7.66 1.36
N LEU A 73 -5.26 7.78 0.54
CA LEU A 73 -5.14 7.98 -0.90
C LEU A 73 -4.38 9.27 -1.26
N ILE A 74 -4.67 10.37 -0.57
CA ILE A 74 -3.97 11.64 -0.77
C ILE A 74 -2.48 11.48 -0.46
N ASN A 75 -2.12 10.85 0.64
CA ASN A 75 -0.74 10.62 1.02
C ASN A 75 -0.01 9.72 0.00
N GLU A 76 -0.65 8.66 -0.52
CA GLU A 76 -0.10 7.82 -1.58
C GLU A 76 0.18 8.62 -2.86
N ILE A 77 -0.72 9.53 -3.27
CA ILE A 77 -0.53 10.40 -4.43
C ILE A 77 0.62 11.39 -4.21
N LEU A 78 0.72 11.97 -3.03
CA LEU A 78 1.80 12.90 -2.67
C LEU A 78 3.17 12.19 -2.64
N ASP A 79 3.23 11.00 -2.05
CA ASP A 79 4.46 10.19 -2.04
C ASP A 79 4.89 9.83 -3.47
N LEU A 80 3.96 9.39 -4.32
CA LEU A 80 4.24 9.12 -5.73
C LEU A 80 4.77 10.36 -6.46
N SER A 81 4.15 11.52 -6.23
CA SER A 81 4.57 12.79 -6.84
C SER A 81 5.99 13.18 -6.43
N LYS A 82 6.36 12.97 -5.14
CA LYS A 82 7.72 13.21 -4.64
C LYS A 82 8.74 12.24 -5.26
N ILE A 83 8.37 10.97 -5.41
CA ILE A 83 9.22 9.96 -6.06
C ILE A 83 9.46 10.31 -7.54
N GLU A 84 8.41 10.70 -8.28
CA GLU A 84 8.55 11.12 -9.69
C GLU A 84 9.38 12.38 -9.87
N ALA A 85 9.29 13.32 -8.94
CA ALA A 85 10.09 14.54 -8.95
C ALA A 85 11.54 14.33 -8.47
N GLY A 86 11.86 13.15 -7.92
CA GLY A 86 13.18 12.87 -7.35
C GLY A 86 13.51 13.67 -6.08
N ILE A 87 12.48 14.18 -5.38
CA ILE A 87 12.61 15.04 -4.19
C ILE A 87 12.29 14.30 -2.89
N VAL A 88 12.41 12.98 -2.89
CA VAL A 88 12.23 12.19 -1.66
C VAL A 88 13.40 12.44 -0.73
N GLU A 89 13.13 13.05 0.42
CA GLU A 89 14.10 13.20 1.49
C GLU A 89 14.04 11.97 2.40
N PHE A 90 15.21 11.43 2.75
CA PHE A 90 15.35 10.34 3.70
C PHE A 90 16.02 10.83 4.98
N THR A 91 15.43 10.50 6.11
CA THR A 91 16.02 10.75 7.43
C THR A 91 16.76 9.48 7.89
N ILE A 92 18.04 9.39 7.49
CA ILE A 92 18.87 8.21 7.81
C ILE A 92 19.32 8.28 9.25
N THR A 93 18.95 7.28 10.05
CA THR A 93 19.30 7.12 11.46
C THR A 93 19.53 5.65 11.77
N PRO A 94 20.25 5.33 12.88
CA PRO A 94 20.33 3.94 13.35
C PRO A 94 18.94 3.43 13.77
N VAL A 95 18.47 2.37 13.08
CA VAL A 95 17.16 1.75 13.32
C VAL A 95 17.36 0.34 13.87
N ARG A 96 16.90 0.11 15.10
CA ARG A 96 16.86 -1.23 15.70
C ARG A 96 15.65 -1.99 15.16
N LEU A 97 15.89 -3.12 14.50
CA LEU A 97 14.85 -3.81 13.71
C LEU A 97 13.83 -4.52 14.60
N HIS A 98 14.25 -5.14 15.71
CA HIS A 98 13.30 -5.84 16.58
C HIS A 98 12.26 -4.90 17.22
N PRO A 99 12.63 -3.74 17.82
CA PRO A 99 11.65 -2.76 18.29
C PRO A 99 10.74 -2.23 17.17
N LEU A 100 11.30 -1.97 15.98
CA LEU A 100 10.51 -1.51 14.83
C LEU A 100 9.45 -2.55 14.42
N CYS A 101 9.82 -3.82 14.32
CA CYS A 101 8.86 -4.88 13.99
C CYS A 101 7.78 -5.04 15.05
N LYS A 102 8.12 -4.90 16.35
CA LYS A 102 7.11 -4.88 17.41
C LYS A 102 6.14 -3.71 17.28
N GLU A 103 6.65 -2.52 16.98
CA GLU A 103 5.81 -1.33 16.73
C GLU A 103 4.85 -1.55 15.54
N ILE A 104 5.33 -2.16 14.46
CA ILE A 104 4.51 -2.55 13.31
C ILE A 104 3.43 -3.56 13.74
N HIS A 105 3.80 -4.57 14.53
CA HIS A 105 2.86 -5.56 15.05
C HIS A 105 1.73 -4.90 15.85
N ASP A 106 2.10 -4.05 16.81
CA ASP A 106 1.14 -3.37 17.67
C ASP A 106 0.21 -2.43 16.92
N ALA A 107 0.71 -1.77 15.88
CA ALA A 107 -0.08 -0.90 15.02
C ALA A 107 -1.07 -1.66 14.12
N LEU A 108 -0.72 -2.89 13.69
CA LEU A 108 -1.50 -3.63 12.69
C LEU A 108 -2.35 -4.77 13.24
N LYS A 109 -2.07 -5.28 14.44
CA LYS A 109 -2.81 -6.41 15.06
C LYS A 109 -4.32 -6.17 15.14
N PHE A 110 -4.76 -4.93 15.36
CA PHE A 110 -6.19 -4.59 15.43
C PHE A 110 -6.86 -4.45 14.04
N ARG A 111 -6.06 -4.39 12.97
CA ARG A 111 -6.53 -4.38 11.58
C ARG A 111 -6.53 -5.77 10.95
N CYS A 112 -6.07 -6.77 11.70
CA CYS A 112 -6.03 -8.15 11.25
C CYS A 112 -7.46 -8.67 11.03
N PRO A 113 -7.79 -9.21 9.85
CA PRO A 113 -9.12 -9.74 9.58
C PRO A 113 -9.47 -10.91 10.53
N GLU A 114 -10.76 -11.08 10.81
CA GLU A 114 -11.25 -12.22 11.58
C GLU A 114 -10.85 -13.55 10.90
N GLY A 115 -10.29 -14.47 11.66
CA GLY A 115 -9.80 -15.76 11.15
C GLY A 115 -8.42 -15.72 10.53
N VAL A 116 -7.72 -14.58 10.58
CA VAL A 116 -6.31 -14.43 10.17
C VAL A 116 -5.47 -14.13 11.40
N GLU A 117 -4.30 -14.73 11.50
CA GLU A 117 -3.32 -14.47 12.56
C GLU A 117 -2.16 -13.64 12.00
N LEU A 118 -1.78 -12.55 12.67
CA LEU A 118 -0.56 -11.80 12.36
C LEU A 118 0.59 -12.31 13.23
N VAL A 119 1.63 -12.84 12.60
CA VAL A 119 2.78 -13.44 13.28
C VAL A 119 4.05 -12.64 13.00
N TYR A 120 4.65 -12.07 14.04
CA TYR A 120 6.01 -11.54 13.93
C TYR A 120 7.00 -12.68 14.20
N GLU A 121 7.75 -13.05 13.18
CA GLU A 121 8.81 -14.06 13.27
C GLU A 121 10.09 -13.37 13.76
N ALA A 122 10.26 -13.35 15.07
CA ALA A 122 11.40 -12.69 15.69
C ALA A 122 12.72 -13.38 15.31
N SER A 123 13.72 -12.58 14.92
CA SER A 123 15.08 -13.05 14.76
C SER A 123 15.76 -13.14 16.15
N ASP A 124 16.58 -14.17 16.35
CA ASP A 124 17.43 -14.29 17.53
C ASP A 124 18.57 -13.24 17.56
N GLU A 125 18.84 -12.62 16.42
CA GLU A 125 19.88 -11.60 16.26
C GLU A 125 19.30 -10.20 16.39
N GLU A 126 19.81 -9.41 17.32
CA GLU A 126 19.49 -8.00 17.43
C GLU A 126 20.28 -7.22 16.36
N ILE A 127 19.58 -6.73 15.35
CA ILE A 127 20.18 -6.03 14.22
C ILE A 127 19.80 -4.55 14.25
N THR A 128 20.81 -3.70 14.01
CA THR A 128 20.64 -2.26 13.77
C THR A 128 21.11 -1.95 12.37
N VAL A 129 20.33 -1.18 11.63
CA VAL A 129 20.65 -0.72 10.26
C VAL A 129 20.60 0.79 10.18
N GLU A 130 21.40 1.38 9.29
CA GLU A 130 21.26 2.79 8.93
C GLU A 130 20.12 2.92 7.90
N GLY A 131 19.07 3.67 8.25
CA GLY A 131 17.91 3.80 7.39
C GLY A 131 16.89 4.80 7.90
N ASP A 132 15.85 5.02 7.09
CA ASP A 132 14.70 5.82 7.48
C ASP A 132 13.63 4.91 8.12
N LYS A 133 13.47 5.04 9.44
CA LYS A 133 12.52 4.27 10.24
C LYS A 133 11.10 4.33 9.67
N ASN A 134 10.65 5.53 9.29
CA ASN A 134 9.28 5.73 8.80
C ASN A 134 9.06 5.07 7.44
N ARG A 135 10.06 5.10 6.57
CA ARG A 135 9.98 4.46 5.26
C ARG A 135 10.03 2.93 5.37
N ILE A 136 10.88 2.38 6.26
CA ILE A 136 10.88 0.94 6.53
C ILE A 136 9.53 0.50 7.10
N PHE A 137 9.00 1.25 8.09
CA PHE A 137 7.67 1.01 8.65
C PHE A 137 6.59 1.02 7.56
N GLN A 138 6.60 2.03 6.69
CA GLN A 138 5.65 2.20 5.59
C GLN A 138 5.67 1.01 4.61
N VAL A 139 6.86 0.59 4.17
CA VAL A 139 7.01 -0.53 3.23
C VAL A 139 6.47 -1.83 3.82
N ILE A 140 6.87 -2.17 5.05
CA ILE A 140 6.45 -3.41 5.70
C ILE A 140 4.93 -3.38 5.97
N SER A 141 4.41 -2.25 6.46
CA SER A 141 2.96 -2.09 6.71
C SER A 141 2.14 -2.20 5.43
N ASN A 142 2.62 -1.68 4.31
CA ASN A 142 1.97 -1.82 3.00
C ASN A 142 1.93 -3.29 2.54
N LEU A 143 3.03 -4.02 2.72
CA LEU A 143 3.10 -5.45 2.38
C LEU A 143 2.14 -6.27 3.26
N ILE A 144 2.13 -6.04 4.58
CA ILE A 144 1.20 -6.72 5.51
C ILE A 144 -0.25 -6.37 5.16
N GLY A 145 -0.55 -5.09 4.88
CA GLY A 145 -1.88 -4.66 4.46
C GLY A 145 -2.37 -5.33 3.17
N ASN A 146 -1.46 -5.58 2.22
CA ASN A 146 -1.75 -6.37 1.04
C ASN A 146 -2.01 -7.84 1.40
N ALA A 147 -1.19 -8.44 2.26
CA ALA A 147 -1.36 -9.81 2.73
C ALA A 147 -2.73 -9.99 3.44
N PHE A 148 -3.13 -9.09 4.32
CA PHE A 148 -4.46 -9.10 4.96
C PHE A 148 -5.61 -9.06 3.96
N LYS A 149 -5.46 -8.29 2.89
CA LYS A 149 -6.48 -8.14 1.86
C LYS A 149 -6.73 -9.44 1.08
N PHE A 150 -5.70 -10.25 0.90
CA PHE A 150 -5.76 -11.45 0.07
C PHE A 150 -5.77 -12.76 0.88
N THR A 151 -5.74 -12.66 2.21
CA THR A 151 -5.84 -13.80 3.13
C THR A 151 -7.17 -13.72 3.86
N THR A 152 -8.08 -14.64 3.54
CA THR A 152 -9.41 -14.70 4.20
C THR A 152 -9.40 -15.56 5.47
N ARG A 153 -8.46 -16.50 5.57
CA ARG A 153 -8.26 -17.37 6.72
C ARG A 153 -6.84 -17.91 6.72
N GLY A 154 -6.22 -18.01 7.90
CA GLY A 154 -4.87 -18.54 8.06
C GLY A 154 -3.95 -17.53 8.73
N SER A 155 -2.78 -17.26 8.17
CA SER A 155 -1.79 -16.39 8.82
C SER A 155 -1.06 -15.48 7.83
N VAL A 156 -0.59 -14.36 8.37
CA VAL A 156 0.36 -13.45 7.73
C VAL A 156 1.58 -13.37 8.63
N GLY A 157 2.70 -13.94 8.16
CA GLY A 157 4.00 -13.91 8.82
C GLY A 157 4.87 -12.78 8.28
N TYR A 158 5.67 -12.16 9.11
CA TYR A 158 6.67 -11.19 8.67
C TYR A 158 7.87 -11.15 9.62
N GLY A 159 8.98 -10.71 9.08
CA GLY A 159 10.21 -10.63 9.84
C GLY A 159 11.36 -10.09 8.99
N TYR A 160 12.56 -10.27 9.54
CA TYR A 160 13.79 -9.95 8.84
C TYR A 160 14.84 -11.04 9.10
N ARG A 161 15.78 -11.19 8.17
CA ARG A 161 16.90 -12.11 8.30
C ARG A 161 18.14 -11.55 7.64
N ARG A 162 19.30 -11.93 8.16
CA ARG A 162 20.57 -11.60 7.53
C ARG A 162 20.80 -12.48 6.30
N LYS A 163 21.15 -11.87 5.18
CA LYS A 163 21.50 -12.55 3.94
C LYS A 163 22.84 -12.02 3.43
N GLY A 164 23.91 -12.61 3.92
CA GLY A 164 25.26 -12.11 3.68
C GLY A 164 25.48 -10.76 4.35
N ASN A 165 25.75 -9.73 3.56
CA ASN A 165 25.95 -8.34 4.03
C ASN A 165 24.67 -7.48 3.97
N GLU A 166 23.55 -8.08 3.61
CA GLU A 166 22.26 -7.40 3.47
C GLU A 166 21.26 -7.92 4.50
N ILE A 167 20.23 -7.12 4.77
CA ILE A 167 19.08 -7.53 5.56
C ILE A 167 17.89 -7.68 4.63
N GLU A 168 17.32 -8.86 4.59
CA GLU A 168 16.11 -9.17 3.86
C GLU A 168 14.92 -9.08 4.79
N PHE A 169 14.00 -8.14 4.52
CA PHE A 169 12.67 -8.14 5.12
C PHE A 169 11.75 -9.01 4.28
N TYR A 170 10.86 -9.74 4.93
CA TYR A 170 9.89 -10.58 4.24
C TYR A 170 8.52 -10.49 4.88
N VAL A 171 7.50 -10.67 4.05
CA VAL A 171 6.11 -10.88 4.44
C VAL A 171 5.62 -12.11 3.69
N SER A 172 5.04 -13.06 4.39
CA SER A 172 4.46 -14.28 3.84
C SER A 172 2.99 -14.38 4.23
N ASP A 173 2.15 -14.86 3.33
CA ASP A 173 0.72 -15.05 3.58
C ASP A 173 0.26 -16.43 3.11
N THR A 174 -0.84 -16.89 3.70
CA THR A 174 -1.52 -18.14 3.31
C THR A 174 -2.75 -17.88 2.44
N GLY A 175 -2.79 -16.73 1.76
CA GLY A 175 -3.91 -16.29 0.95
C GLY A 175 -3.99 -16.96 -0.42
N ILE A 176 -4.68 -16.28 -1.35
CA ILE A 176 -4.97 -16.82 -2.70
C ILE A 176 -3.75 -16.94 -3.61
N GLY A 177 -2.61 -16.35 -3.21
CA GLY A 177 -1.39 -16.29 -4.01
C GLY A 177 -1.52 -15.42 -5.27
N ILE A 178 -0.44 -15.38 -6.06
CA ILE A 178 -0.34 -14.61 -7.30
C ILE A 178 -0.04 -15.56 -8.45
N GLN A 179 -0.81 -15.46 -9.53
CA GLN A 179 -0.58 -16.26 -10.73
C GLN A 179 0.79 -15.96 -11.33
N THR A 180 1.50 -17.01 -11.78
CA THR A 180 2.90 -16.92 -12.22
C THR A 180 3.12 -15.91 -13.36
N ASP A 181 2.17 -15.81 -14.28
CA ASP A 181 2.19 -14.87 -15.42
C ASP A 181 2.04 -13.40 -14.99
N LYS A 182 1.55 -13.16 -13.77
CA LYS A 182 1.35 -11.83 -13.19
C LYS A 182 2.47 -11.39 -12.24
N LEU A 183 3.35 -12.31 -11.81
CA LEU A 183 4.44 -12.01 -10.86
C LEU A 183 5.37 -10.90 -11.36
N ALA A 184 5.71 -10.88 -12.65
CA ALA A 184 6.55 -9.86 -13.24
C ALA A 184 5.91 -8.45 -13.22
N LYS A 185 4.58 -8.38 -13.10
CA LYS A 185 3.80 -7.14 -13.19
C LYS A 185 3.37 -6.57 -11.85
N VAL A 186 3.57 -7.28 -10.73
CA VAL A 186 3.09 -6.83 -9.41
C VAL A 186 3.77 -5.55 -8.90
N PHE A 187 4.97 -5.25 -9.40
CA PHE A 187 5.72 -4.02 -9.10
C PHE A 187 5.57 -2.96 -10.18
N GLU A 188 4.88 -3.26 -11.29
CA GLU A 188 4.58 -2.24 -12.29
C GLU A 188 3.56 -1.25 -11.73
N ARG A 189 3.82 0.03 -11.96
CA ARG A 189 2.94 1.10 -11.50
C ARG A 189 1.57 0.99 -12.15
N PHE A 190 0.51 1.16 -11.35
CA PHE A 190 -0.89 1.21 -11.81
C PHE A 190 -1.47 -0.11 -12.31
N VAL A 191 -0.76 -1.23 -12.16
CA VAL A 191 -1.25 -2.55 -12.57
C VAL A 191 -2.05 -3.18 -11.43
N LYS A 192 -3.33 -3.44 -11.69
CA LYS A 192 -4.18 -4.25 -10.80
C LYS A 192 -4.07 -5.71 -11.22
N VAL A 193 -3.43 -6.53 -10.41
CA VAL A 193 -3.26 -7.97 -10.67
C VAL A 193 -4.58 -8.74 -10.50
N ASN A 194 -5.53 -8.19 -9.75
CA ASN A 194 -6.84 -8.81 -9.50
C ASN A 194 -7.97 -7.79 -9.63
N THR A 195 -8.90 -8.01 -10.58
CA THR A 195 -10.04 -7.13 -10.86
C THR A 195 -11.09 -7.08 -9.74
N PHE A 196 -11.06 -8.04 -8.82
CA PHE A 196 -12.00 -8.12 -7.70
C PHE A 196 -11.59 -7.30 -6.45
N ALA A 197 -10.40 -6.75 -6.40
CA ALA A 197 -9.90 -6.01 -5.26
C ALA A 197 -10.07 -4.50 -5.47
N GLN A 198 -10.98 -3.88 -4.73
CA GLN A 198 -11.25 -2.43 -4.71
C GLN A 198 -10.15 -1.64 -4.00
N ARG A 199 -8.91 -1.59 -4.50
CA ARG A 199 -7.87 -0.65 -4.02
C ARG A 199 -6.89 -0.26 -5.12
N THR A 200 -6.22 0.87 -4.93
CA THR A 200 -5.50 1.73 -5.85
C THR A 200 -4.37 1.09 -6.68
N GLY A 201 -3.87 -0.08 -6.35
CA GLY A 201 -2.72 -0.69 -7.06
C GLY A 201 -1.40 0.09 -6.89
N LEU A 202 -1.31 1.00 -5.93
CA LEU A 202 -0.11 1.82 -5.66
C LEU A 202 0.81 1.21 -4.61
N GLY A 203 0.28 0.40 -3.68
CA GLY A 203 1.01 -0.03 -2.50
C GLY A 203 2.28 -0.86 -2.71
N LEU A 204 2.47 -1.46 -3.89
CA LEU A 204 3.70 -2.20 -4.23
C LEU A 204 4.64 -1.43 -5.17
N SER A 205 4.19 -0.29 -5.71
CA SER A 205 4.97 0.54 -6.64
C SER A 205 5.52 1.81 -6.00
N ILE A 206 5.19 2.07 -4.74
CA ILE A 206 5.73 3.11 -3.87
C ILE A 206 6.82 2.52 -2.99
#